data_f77c00d8dc62369acbd5780477629d0f
#
_entry.id   f77c00d8dc62369acbd5780477629d0f
#
_cell.length_a   1.000
_cell.length_b   1.000
_cell.length_c   1.000
_cell.angle_alpha   90.00
_cell.angle_beta   90.00
_cell.angle_gamma   90.00
#
_symmetry.space_group_name_H-M   'P 1'
#
loop_
_entity.id
_entity.type
_entity.pdbx_description
1 polymer ?
#
loop_
_entity_poly.entity_id
_entity_poly.type
_entity_poly.pdbx_seq_one_letter_code
_entity_poly.pdbx_strand_id
1 'polypeptide(L)'
;MNIETIDHIGIRVADLDRAMTFYELFGFKVIHKADNDPVAVVKNDEGVELNLVFNANDDNGGDNILMDIPTKYAGFTHVAFRVNSVLETVNILNANGIAITQGPVKFGREGHVSV
;
A
#
# COMPACT_ATOMS: atom_id res chain seq x y z
N MET A 1 10.68 22.71 -16.22
CA MET A 1 9.57 21.75 -15.98
C MET A 1 9.61 21.30 -14.54
N ASN A 2 8.51 21.34 -13.86
CA ASN A 2 8.40 21.03 -12.44
C ASN A 2 7.47 19.84 -12.23
N ILE A 3 7.83 18.94 -11.29
CA ILE A 3 6.91 17.93 -10.77
C ILE A 3 6.13 18.60 -9.63
N GLU A 4 4.83 18.69 -9.74
CA GLU A 4 3.96 19.39 -8.78
C GLU A 4 3.56 18.50 -7.61
N THR A 5 3.26 17.22 -7.90
CA THR A 5 2.82 16.24 -6.90
C THR A 5 2.96 14.82 -7.45
N ILE A 6 2.76 13.84 -6.58
CA ILE A 6 2.50 12.46 -7.01
C ILE A 6 1.01 12.34 -7.32
N ASP A 7 0.66 12.04 -8.56
CA ASP A 7 -0.73 11.91 -9.00
C ASP A 7 -1.37 10.65 -8.40
N HIS A 8 -0.73 9.50 -8.60
CA HIS A 8 -1.16 8.22 -8.03
C HIS A 8 0.02 7.25 -7.88
N ILE A 9 -0.20 6.16 -7.18
CA ILE A 9 0.75 5.06 -7.02
C ILE A 9 0.09 3.80 -7.57
N GLY A 10 0.78 3.10 -8.47
CA GLY A 10 0.34 1.80 -8.99
C GLY A 10 0.83 0.67 -8.10
N ILE A 11 -0.09 -0.17 -7.63
CA ILE A 11 0.20 -1.34 -6.80
C ILE A 11 -0.41 -2.55 -7.47
N ARG A 12 0.40 -3.56 -7.75
CA ARG A 12 -0.08 -4.83 -8.31
C ARG A 12 -0.51 -5.75 -7.19
N VAL A 13 -1.72 -6.30 -7.30
CA VAL A 13 -2.32 -7.21 -6.32
C VAL A 13 -2.85 -8.47 -7.01
N ALA A 14 -2.91 -9.56 -6.28
CA ALA A 14 -3.42 -10.82 -6.82
C ALA A 14 -4.96 -10.87 -6.85
N ASP A 15 -5.59 -10.27 -5.86
CA ASP A 15 -7.04 -10.29 -5.66
C ASP A 15 -7.54 -8.91 -5.22
N LEU A 16 -8.45 -8.32 -6.00
CA LEU A 16 -8.96 -6.98 -5.72
C LEU A 16 -9.78 -6.93 -4.43
N ASP A 17 -10.65 -7.90 -4.20
CA ASP A 17 -11.53 -7.90 -3.02
C ASP A 17 -10.72 -8.03 -1.73
N ARG A 18 -9.71 -8.88 -1.74
CA ARG A 18 -8.77 -9.02 -0.63
C ARG A 18 -7.97 -7.72 -0.39
N ALA A 19 -7.47 -7.10 -1.44
CA ALA A 19 -6.77 -5.82 -1.35
C ALA A 19 -7.70 -4.74 -0.78
N MET A 20 -8.94 -4.66 -1.24
CA MET A 20 -9.91 -3.67 -0.75
C MET A 20 -10.28 -3.89 0.72
N THR A 21 -10.37 -5.13 1.20
CA THR A 21 -10.57 -5.40 2.63
C THR A 21 -9.49 -4.70 3.49
N PHE A 22 -8.25 -4.65 3.00
CA PHE A 22 -7.16 -3.92 3.66
C PHE A 22 -7.29 -2.40 3.48
N TYR A 23 -7.42 -1.92 2.25
CA TYR A 23 -7.40 -0.48 1.96
C TYR A 23 -8.63 0.26 2.49
N GLU A 24 -9.78 -0.39 2.59
CA GLU A 24 -10.99 0.17 3.19
C GLU A 24 -10.80 0.54 4.67
N LEU A 25 -9.88 -0.12 5.40
CA LEU A 25 -9.53 0.27 6.77
C LEU A 25 -8.95 1.68 6.85
N PHE A 26 -8.37 2.17 5.75
CA PHE A 26 -7.79 3.50 5.61
C PHE A 26 -8.70 4.47 4.84
N GLY A 27 -9.97 4.10 4.68
CA GLY A 27 -10.96 4.95 4.03
C GLY A 27 -10.91 4.98 2.51
N PHE A 28 -10.14 4.10 1.86
CA PHE A 28 -10.13 4.01 0.40
C PHE A 28 -11.41 3.40 -0.13
N LYS A 29 -11.90 3.96 -1.23
CA LYS A 29 -13.07 3.47 -1.98
C LYS A 29 -12.73 3.37 -3.45
N VAL A 30 -13.29 2.41 -4.16
CA VAL A 30 -13.19 2.32 -5.62
C VAL A 30 -13.97 3.48 -6.21
N ILE A 31 -13.30 4.34 -6.95
CA ILE A 31 -13.92 5.47 -7.66
C ILE A 31 -14.06 5.21 -9.16
N HIS A 32 -13.26 4.31 -9.71
CA HIS A 32 -13.33 3.91 -11.11
C HIS A 32 -12.74 2.52 -11.29
N LYS A 33 -13.31 1.76 -12.21
CA LYS A 33 -12.80 0.46 -12.61
C LYS A 33 -12.70 0.45 -14.13
N ALA A 34 -11.50 0.18 -14.66
CA ALA A 34 -11.27 0.17 -16.10
C ALA A 34 -12.08 -0.93 -16.79
N ASP A 35 -12.60 -0.66 -17.99
CA ASP A 35 -13.45 -1.61 -18.72
C ASP A 35 -12.65 -2.79 -19.30
N ASN A 36 -11.43 -2.53 -19.77
CA ASN A 36 -10.63 -3.51 -20.52
C ASN A 36 -9.30 -3.88 -19.87
N ASP A 37 -8.95 -3.21 -18.76
CA ASP A 37 -7.71 -3.45 -18.03
C ASP A 37 -8.02 -3.87 -16.58
N PRO A 38 -7.20 -4.73 -15.98
CA PRO A 38 -7.40 -5.16 -14.59
C PRO A 38 -6.95 -4.07 -13.61
N VAL A 39 -7.54 -2.89 -13.69
CA VAL A 39 -7.19 -1.72 -12.87
C VAL A 39 -8.42 -1.17 -12.19
N ALA A 40 -8.32 -0.99 -10.88
CA ALA A 40 -9.27 -0.25 -10.06
C ALA A 40 -8.58 0.98 -9.48
N VAL A 41 -9.15 2.15 -9.71
CA VAL A 41 -8.71 3.39 -9.10
C VAL A 41 -9.41 3.54 -7.76
N VAL A 42 -8.64 3.69 -6.70
CA VAL A 42 -9.16 3.86 -5.35
C VAL A 42 -8.63 5.16 -4.74
N LYS A 43 -9.47 5.81 -3.95
CA LYS A 43 -9.14 7.11 -3.36
C LYS A 43 -9.74 7.21 -1.97
N ASN A 44 -9.04 7.89 -1.06
CA ASN A 44 -9.55 8.23 0.27
C ASN A 44 -10.00 9.70 0.33
N ASP A 45 -10.58 10.10 1.46
CA ASP A 45 -11.10 11.47 1.63
C ASP A 45 -9.98 12.52 1.68
N GLU A 46 -8.77 12.15 2.04
CA GLU A 46 -7.60 13.03 2.05
C GLU A 46 -6.97 13.23 0.66
N GLY A 47 -7.51 12.57 -0.36
CA GLY A 47 -7.06 12.72 -1.74
C GLY A 47 -5.89 11.82 -2.14
N VAL A 48 -5.52 10.84 -1.32
CA VAL A 48 -4.53 9.82 -1.71
C VAL A 48 -5.17 8.88 -2.71
N GLU A 49 -4.52 8.70 -3.86
CA GLU A 49 -5.01 7.86 -4.96
C GLU A 49 -4.07 6.71 -5.25
N LEU A 50 -4.64 5.52 -5.39
CA LEU A 50 -3.92 4.32 -5.78
C LEU A 50 -4.61 3.68 -7.00
N ASN A 51 -3.80 3.11 -7.89
CA ASN A 51 -4.29 2.24 -8.95
C ASN A 51 -3.94 0.80 -8.59
N LEU A 52 -4.94 0.03 -8.23
CA LEU A 52 -4.78 -1.39 -7.93
C LEU A 52 -4.85 -2.18 -9.23
N VAL A 53 -3.71 -2.75 -9.64
CA VAL A 53 -3.59 -3.59 -10.83
C VAL A 53 -3.76 -5.05 -10.39
N PHE A 54 -4.95 -5.63 -10.57
CA PHE A 54 -5.34 -6.88 -9.93
C PHE A 54 -5.13 -8.12 -10.81
N ASN A 55 -3.94 -8.25 -11.37
CA ASN A 55 -3.54 -9.40 -12.20
C ASN A 55 -2.17 -9.98 -11.78
N ALA A 56 -1.80 -9.83 -10.51
CA ALA A 56 -0.57 -10.45 -10.03
C ALA A 56 -0.72 -11.97 -9.97
N ASN A 57 0.40 -12.65 -10.24
CA ASN A 57 0.58 -14.04 -9.86
C ASN A 57 1.03 -14.06 -8.38
N ASP A 58 0.45 -14.92 -7.57
CA ASP A 58 0.75 -15.07 -6.14
C ASP A 58 1.41 -16.40 -5.77
N ASP A 59 1.92 -17.13 -6.78
CA ASP A 59 2.57 -18.43 -6.58
C ASP A 59 3.95 -18.34 -5.88
N ASN A 60 4.47 -17.12 -5.70
CA ASN A 60 5.72 -16.83 -4.97
C ASN A 60 5.53 -16.63 -3.45
N GLY A 61 4.35 -16.94 -2.89
CA GLY A 61 4.07 -16.74 -1.48
C GLY A 61 3.86 -15.29 -1.05
N GLY A 62 3.65 -14.38 -2.00
CA GLY A 62 3.42 -12.96 -1.74
C GLY A 62 4.69 -12.13 -1.54
N ASP A 63 5.85 -12.69 -1.82
CA ASP A 63 7.12 -11.96 -1.75
C ASP A 63 7.16 -10.77 -2.71
N ASN A 64 7.67 -9.65 -2.25
CA ASN A 64 8.02 -8.53 -3.11
C ASN A 64 9.39 -8.81 -3.74
N ILE A 65 9.41 -9.09 -5.04
CA ILE A 65 10.63 -9.46 -5.77
C ILE A 65 11.69 -8.35 -5.81
N LEU A 66 11.33 -7.11 -5.53
CA LEU A 66 12.28 -5.98 -5.47
C LEU A 66 12.80 -5.71 -4.05
N MET A 67 12.23 -6.33 -3.02
CA MET A 67 12.60 -6.10 -1.64
C MET A 67 12.99 -7.38 -0.89
N ASP A 68 12.21 -8.45 -1.02
CA ASP A 68 12.26 -9.61 -0.10
C ASP A 68 13.21 -10.72 -0.55
N ILE A 69 13.58 -10.76 -1.83
CA ILE A 69 14.51 -11.78 -2.36
C ILE A 69 15.98 -11.34 -2.24
N PRO A 70 16.95 -12.28 -2.19
CA PRO A 70 18.37 -11.94 -2.03
C PRO A 70 18.96 -11.10 -3.16
N THR A 71 18.64 -11.42 -4.42
CA THR A 71 19.13 -10.65 -5.59
C THR A 71 18.33 -9.37 -5.72
N LYS A 72 19.02 -8.24 -5.66
CA LYS A 72 18.38 -6.92 -5.68
C LYS A 72 18.45 -6.30 -7.09
N TYR A 73 17.29 -5.91 -7.60
CA TYR A 73 17.15 -5.19 -8.87
C TYR A 73 16.67 -3.77 -8.62
N ALA A 74 16.90 -2.88 -9.56
CA ALA A 74 16.42 -1.51 -9.49
C ALA A 74 14.89 -1.47 -9.62
N GLY A 75 14.22 -0.67 -8.80
CA GLY A 75 12.77 -0.49 -8.82
C GLY A 75 12.21 0.04 -7.52
N PHE A 76 10.90 0.16 -7.46
CA PHE A 76 10.19 0.55 -6.23
C PHE A 76 10.21 -0.60 -5.22
N THR A 77 10.57 -0.30 -3.97
CA THR A 77 10.55 -1.29 -2.89
C THR A 77 9.26 -1.23 -2.09
N HIS A 78 8.79 -0.04 -1.76
CA HIS A 78 7.62 0.15 -0.90
C HIS A 78 6.99 1.53 -1.09
N VAL A 79 5.80 1.69 -0.56
CA VAL A 79 5.14 2.97 -0.31
C VAL A 79 5.01 3.18 1.19
N ALA A 80 5.23 4.41 1.65
CA ALA A 80 5.01 4.79 3.03
C ALA A 80 3.86 5.79 3.10
N PHE A 81 2.86 5.49 3.90
CA PHE A 81 1.74 6.38 4.18
C PHE A 81 1.95 7.08 5.52
N ARG A 82 1.68 8.37 5.54
CA ARG A 82 1.64 9.12 6.79
C ARG A 82 0.24 9.00 7.39
N VAL A 83 0.18 8.61 8.65
CA VAL A 83 -1.05 8.54 9.42
C VAL A 83 -1.01 9.54 10.58
N ASN A 84 -2.16 9.90 11.12
CA ASN A 84 -2.25 10.81 12.26
C ASN A 84 -1.81 10.14 13.58
N SER A 85 -1.96 8.83 13.70
CA SER A 85 -1.55 8.06 14.89
C SER A 85 -1.09 6.65 14.49
N VAL A 86 0.19 6.37 14.67
CA VAL A 86 0.75 5.04 14.45
C VAL A 86 0.15 4.03 15.46
N LEU A 87 -0.01 4.43 16.72
CA LEU A 87 -0.59 3.56 17.75
C LEU A 87 -2.02 3.14 17.40
N GLU A 88 -2.85 4.09 17.00
CA GLU A 88 -4.22 3.80 16.59
C GLU A 88 -4.26 2.89 15.36
N THR A 89 -3.40 3.15 14.38
CA THR A 89 -3.27 2.32 13.18
C THR A 89 -2.89 0.89 13.54
N VAL A 90 -1.90 0.69 14.40
CA VAL A 90 -1.50 -0.65 14.89
C VAL A 90 -2.68 -1.37 15.56
N ASN A 91 -3.44 -0.68 16.39
CA ASN A 91 -4.60 -1.25 17.07
C ASN A 91 -5.68 -1.69 16.06
N ILE A 92 -5.97 -0.87 15.06
CA ILE A 92 -6.94 -1.19 14.01
C ILE A 92 -6.47 -2.41 13.20
N LEU A 93 -5.21 -2.44 12.78
CA LEU A 93 -4.65 -3.56 12.02
C LEU A 93 -4.74 -4.87 12.81
N ASN A 94 -4.30 -4.86 14.08
CA ASN A 94 -4.36 -6.03 14.96
C ASN A 94 -5.80 -6.50 15.18
N ALA A 95 -6.75 -5.58 15.37
CA ALA A 95 -8.17 -5.91 15.53
C ALA A 95 -8.78 -6.57 14.28
N ASN A 96 -8.18 -6.34 13.10
CA ASN A 96 -8.59 -6.92 11.82
C ASN A 96 -7.71 -8.11 11.40
N GLY A 97 -6.91 -8.67 12.31
CA GLY A 97 -6.10 -9.85 12.06
C GLY A 97 -4.86 -9.60 11.17
N ILE A 98 -4.47 -8.34 11.02
CA ILE A 98 -3.31 -7.97 10.21
C ILE A 98 -2.11 -7.82 11.14
N ALA A 99 -1.14 -8.72 10.98
CA ALA A 99 0.07 -8.72 11.79
C ALA A 99 1.01 -7.57 11.41
N ILE A 100 1.58 -6.92 12.41
CA ILE A 100 2.68 -5.98 12.21
C ILE A 100 3.96 -6.80 12.02
N THR A 101 4.60 -6.63 10.89
CA THR A 101 5.81 -7.40 10.54
C THR A 101 7.09 -6.69 10.96
N GLN A 102 7.03 -5.38 11.18
CA GLN A 102 8.17 -4.59 11.64
C GLN A 102 7.69 -3.39 12.47
N GLY A 103 8.43 -3.10 13.53
CA GLY A 103 8.15 -1.93 14.36
C GLY A 103 7.06 -2.14 15.42
N PRO A 104 6.65 -1.05 16.10
CA PRO A 104 7.05 0.36 15.89
C PRO A 104 8.53 0.62 16.12
N VAL A 105 9.15 1.34 15.20
CA VAL A 105 10.55 1.76 15.30
C VAL A 105 10.68 3.26 14.96
N LYS A 106 11.65 3.93 15.59
CA LYS A 106 12.05 5.27 15.16
C LYS A 106 12.92 5.13 13.92
N PHE A 107 12.52 5.79 12.87
CA PHE A 107 13.18 5.66 11.58
C PHE A 107 13.29 7.01 10.87
N GLY A 108 14.41 7.21 10.16
CA GLY A 108 14.63 8.42 9.41
C GLY A 108 14.96 9.63 10.26
N ARG A 109 14.78 10.80 9.64
CA ARG A 109 15.02 12.09 10.29
C ARG A 109 13.84 12.46 11.20
N GLU A 110 14.12 13.31 12.21
CA GLU A 110 13.10 13.93 13.09
C GLU A 110 12.36 12.92 13.99
N GLY A 111 12.91 11.71 14.18
CA GLY A 111 12.36 10.74 15.11
C GLY A 111 10.97 10.22 14.73
N HIS A 112 10.64 10.16 13.46
CA HIS A 112 9.40 9.58 12.99
C HIS A 112 9.30 8.10 13.40
N VAL A 113 8.11 7.68 13.85
CA VAL A 113 7.81 6.29 14.19
C VAL A 113 7.16 5.62 13.00
N SER A 114 7.64 4.43 12.66
CA SER A 114 7.13 3.61 11.54
C SER A 114 6.78 2.20 11.99
N VAL A 115 5.86 1.61 11.32
CA VAL A 115 5.48 0.19 11.40
C VAL A 115 5.42 -0.42 10.02
#